data_487529b62857d4395d9a638cc9a29849
#
_entry.id   487529b62857d4395d9a638cc9a29849
#
_cell.length_a   1.000
_cell.length_b   1.000
_cell.length_c   1.000
_cell.angle_alpha   90.00
_cell.angle_beta   90.00
_cell.angle_gamma   90.00
#
_symmetry.space_group_name_H-M   'P 1'
#
loop_
_entity.id
_entity.type
_entity.pdbx_description
1 polymer ?
#
loop_
_entity_poly.entity_id
_entity_poly.type
_entity_poly.pdbx_seq_one_letter_code
_entity_poly.pdbx_strand_id
1 'polypeptide(L)'
;MSKISKGHSTMLAGGLRFATVHELLDFLPAEERALTEELRELVISEAPELKERLSFNVPFYKLHRDVCFLWPASVIWGGRRTYDGVRFALTSGHLVPGCEPYLQRGGRKQVLWRDLTAITPSDERMIRQLLQAAMAVDRERSQGLR
;
A
#
# COMPACT_ATOMS: atom_id res chain seq x y z
N MET A 1 0.28 10.23 22.66
CA MET A 1 1.15 9.26 22.04
C MET A 1 0.41 7.97 21.80
N SER A 2 0.52 7.44 20.64
CA SER A 2 -0.21 6.24 20.35
C SER A 2 0.35 5.06 21.13
N LYS A 3 -0.53 4.15 21.43
CA LYS A 3 -0.18 2.98 22.14
C LYS A 3 0.53 2.01 21.22
N ILE A 4 1.63 1.49 21.68
CA ILE A 4 2.44 0.59 20.89
C ILE A 4 2.46 -0.77 21.55
N SER A 5 2.08 -1.79 20.81
CA SER A 5 2.16 -3.13 21.34
C SER A 5 3.44 -3.77 20.82
N LYS A 6 4.03 -4.57 21.67
CA LYS A 6 5.19 -5.33 21.30
C LYS A 6 4.71 -6.56 20.55
N GLY A 7 5.27 -6.80 19.43
CA GLY A 7 4.88 -7.90 18.61
C GLY A 7 6.06 -8.72 18.20
N HIS A 8 5.74 -9.83 17.64
CA HIS A 8 6.74 -10.75 17.17
C HIS A 8 6.94 -10.64 15.68
N SER A 9 6.25 -9.98 14.94
CA SER A 9 6.41 -9.96 13.51
C SER A 9 7.09 -8.69 13.08
N THR A 10 6.50 -7.97 12.25
CA THR A 10 7.00 -6.80 11.61
C THR A 10 7.28 -5.69 12.61
N MET A 11 8.49 -5.17 12.58
CA MET A 11 8.95 -4.17 13.54
C MET A 11 9.42 -2.94 12.81
N LEU A 12 9.08 -1.79 13.34
CA LEU A 12 9.69 -0.53 12.95
C LEU A 12 11.00 -0.36 13.71
N ALA A 13 11.78 0.63 13.32
CA ALA A 13 12.93 1.05 14.09
C ALA A 13 12.47 1.34 15.51
N GLY A 14 13.18 0.81 16.49
CA GLY A 14 12.82 0.95 17.89
C GLY A 14 11.73 -0.02 18.36
N GLY A 15 11.32 -0.96 17.53
CA GLY A 15 10.36 -1.98 17.95
C GLY A 15 8.91 -1.53 17.95
N LEU A 16 8.59 -0.44 17.26
CA LEU A 16 7.21 0.05 17.20
C LEU A 16 6.31 -0.91 16.46
N ARG A 17 5.09 -1.04 16.94
CA ARG A 17 4.08 -1.85 16.28
C ARG A 17 2.71 -1.25 16.55
N PHE A 18 1.95 -1.03 15.47
CA PHE A 18 0.61 -0.50 15.58
C PHE A 18 -0.41 -1.62 15.60
N ALA A 19 -1.44 -1.44 16.39
CA ALA A 19 -2.52 -2.40 16.46
C ALA A 19 -3.60 -2.13 15.41
N THR A 20 -3.75 -0.87 14.99
CA THR A 20 -4.82 -0.47 14.06
C THR A 20 -4.28 0.54 13.06
N VAL A 21 -5.00 0.66 11.94
CA VAL A 21 -4.68 1.70 10.96
C VAL A 21 -4.80 3.09 11.58
N HIS A 22 -5.75 3.25 12.51
CA HIS A 22 -5.93 4.53 13.18
C HIS A 22 -4.68 4.91 13.97
N GLU A 23 -4.07 3.97 14.67
CA GLU A 23 -2.82 4.24 15.38
C GLU A 23 -1.69 4.63 14.43
N LEU A 24 -1.63 3.97 13.28
CA LEU A 24 -0.67 4.34 12.26
C LEU A 24 -0.89 5.78 11.82
N LEU A 25 -2.14 6.15 11.53
CA LEU A 25 -2.44 7.50 11.06
C LEU A 25 -2.06 8.55 12.11
N ASP A 26 -2.30 8.26 13.38
CA ASP A 26 -1.91 9.16 14.47
C ASP A 26 -0.41 9.35 14.56
N PHE A 27 0.36 8.34 14.17
CA PHE A 27 1.82 8.41 14.17
C PHE A 27 2.36 9.30 13.07
N LEU A 28 1.66 9.42 11.94
CA LEU A 28 2.19 10.08 10.75
C LEU A 28 2.20 11.60 10.87
N PRO A 29 3.18 12.28 10.28
CA PRO A 29 3.12 13.72 10.11
C PRO A 29 1.86 14.12 9.34
N ALA A 30 1.39 15.36 9.55
CA ALA A 30 0.08 15.78 9.06
C ALA A 30 -0.08 15.62 7.55
N GLU A 31 0.93 16.01 6.77
CA GLU A 31 0.83 15.91 5.30
C GLU A 31 0.80 14.47 4.83
N GLU A 32 1.62 13.64 5.44
CA GLU A 32 1.69 12.23 5.11
C GLU A 32 0.42 11.50 5.51
N ARG A 33 -0.13 11.90 6.66
CA ARG A 33 -1.42 11.38 7.12
C ARG A 33 -2.53 11.71 6.14
N ALA A 34 -2.61 12.98 5.72
CA ALA A 34 -3.66 13.42 4.81
C ALA A 34 -3.58 12.65 3.48
N LEU A 35 -2.38 12.48 2.97
CA LEU A 35 -2.19 11.74 1.72
C LEU A 35 -2.55 10.26 1.88
N THR A 36 -2.17 9.66 3.01
CA THR A 36 -2.52 8.27 3.29
C THR A 36 -4.03 8.10 3.38
N GLU A 37 -4.72 9.02 4.04
CA GLU A 37 -6.17 8.98 4.13
C GLU A 37 -6.83 9.12 2.76
N GLU A 38 -6.30 10.01 1.93
CA GLU A 38 -6.82 10.21 0.59
C GLU A 38 -6.65 8.94 -0.25
N LEU A 39 -5.50 8.30 -0.18
CA LEU A 39 -5.26 7.04 -0.90
C LEU A 39 -6.13 5.92 -0.37
N ARG A 40 -6.33 5.85 0.94
CA ARG A 40 -7.24 4.85 1.52
C ARG A 40 -8.65 4.99 0.98
N GLU A 41 -9.15 6.23 0.94
CA GLU A 41 -10.49 6.49 0.40
C GLU A 41 -10.58 6.10 -1.06
N LEU A 42 -9.54 6.40 -1.83
CA LEU A 42 -9.51 6.05 -3.24
C LEU A 42 -9.58 4.53 -3.43
N VAL A 43 -8.78 3.79 -2.69
CA VAL A 43 -8.77 2.33 -2.77
C VAL A 43 -10.14 1.76 -2.37
N ILE A 44 -10.68 2.22 -1.25
CA ILE A 44 -11.94 1.69 -0.72
C ILE A 44 -13.09 2.03 -1.64
N SER A 45 -13.11 3.25 -2.22
CA SER A 45 -14.20 3.64 -3.12
C SER A 45 -14.14 2.89 -4.44
N GLU A 46 -12.94 2.63 -4.96
CA GLU A 46 -12.81 1.93 -6.23
C GLU A 46 -12.98 0.41 -6.06
N ALA A 47 -12.52 -0.13 -4.96
CA ALA A 47 -12.47 -1.57 -4.76
C ALA A 47 -13.03 -1.94 -3.39
N PRO A 48 -14.34 -1.76 -3.18
CA PRO A 48 -14.94 -2.06 -1.88
C PRO A 48 -14.87 -3.54 -1.51
N GLU A 49 -14.57 -4.41 -2.46
CA GLU A 49 -14.39 -5.83 -2.19
C GLU A 49 -13.12 -6.12 -1.40
N LEU A 50 -12.14 -5.22 -1.45
CA LEU A 50 -10.88 -5.43 -0.76
C LEU A 50 -11.04 -5.23 0.74
N LYS A 51 -10.37 -6.09 1.51
CA LYS A 51 -10.37 -5.96 2.97
C LYS A 51 -9.07 -5.32 3.42
N GLU A 52 -9.20 -4.21 4.14
CA GLU A 52 -8.05 -3.52 4.69
C GLU A 52 -7.58 -4.22 5.96
N ARG A 53 -6.29 -4.45 6.06
CA ARG A 53 -5.69 -4.95 7.29
C ARG A 53 -4.31 -4.34 7.43
N LEU A 54 -3.86 -4.25 8.66
CA LEU A 54 -2.53 -3.75 8.96
C LEU A 54 -1.55 -4.90 8.84
N SER A 55 -0.52 -4.72 8.03
CA SER A 55 0.56 -5.68 7.88
C SER A 55 1.84 -4.89 7.71
N PHE A 56 2.93 -5.32 8.35
CA PHE A 56 4.16 -4.53 8.36
C PHE A 56 3.94 -3.10 8.85
N ASN A 57 2.95 -2.91 9.71
CA ASN A 57 2.54 -1.61 10.24
C ASN A 57 1.93 -0.65 9.21
N VAL A 58 1.52 -1.15 8.04
CA VAL A 58 0.91 -0.32 7.00
C VAL A 58 -0.32 -1.01 6.44
N PRO A 59 -1.21 -0.24 5.76
CA PRO A 59 -2.44 -0.81 5.22
C PRO A 59 -2.16 -1.69 4.01
N PHE A 60 -2.59 -2.93 4.09
CA PHE A 60 -2.63 -3.88 2.99
C PHE A 60 -4.09 -4.16 2.66
N TYR A 61 -4.36 -4.43 1.40
CA TYR A 61 -5.71 -4.64 0.88
C TYR A 61 -5.79 -5.99 0.21
N LYS A 62 -6.68 -6.84 0.69
CA LYS A 62 -6.74 -8.25 0.32
C LYS A 62 -8.05 -8.59 -0.37
N LEU A 63 -7.97 -9.38 -1.44
CA LEU A 63 -9.11 -10.06 -2.05
C LEU A 63 -8.97 -11.55 -1.75
N HIS A 64 -8.37 -12.34 -2.62
CA HIS A 64 -7.94 -13.69 -2.30
C HIS A 64 -6.53 -13.64 -1.71
N ARG A 65 -5.68 -12.79 -2.28
CA ARG A 65 -4.33 -12.46 -1.80
C ARG A 65 -4.27 -10.97 -1.56
N ASP A 66 -3.19 -10.52 -0.96
CA ASP A 66 -2.93 -9.10 -0.88
C ASP A 66 -2.76 -8.56 -2.30
N VAL A 67 -3.52 -7.52 -2.63
CA VAL A 67 -3.55 -6.95 -3.98
C VAL A 67 -2.70 -5.69 -4.04
N CYS A 68 -2.78 -4.85 -3.02
CA CYS A 68 -2.00 -3.62 -2.98
C CYS A 68 -1.72 -3.22 -1.54
N PHE A 69 -0.84 -2.27 -1.39
CA PHE A 69 -0.57 -1.69 -0.07
C PHE A 69 -0.19 -0.22 -0.21
N LEU A 70 -0.28 0.48 0.91
CA LEU A 70 0.13 1.88 1.03
C LEU A 70 1.22 1.94 2.09
N TRP A 71 2.37 2.51 1.74
CA TRP A 71 3.49 2.56 2.68
C TRP A 71 3.94 4.00 2.88
N PRO A 72 3.50 4.64 3.97
CA PRO A 72 3.95 6.01 4.26
C PRO A 72 5.44 6.03 4.55
N ALA A 73 6.10 7.07 4.07
CA ALA A 73 7.57 7.14 4.15
C ALA A 73 8.09 7.14 5.58
N SER A 74 7.28 7.64 6.54
CA SER A 74 7.69 7.69 7.94
C SER A 74 7.63 6.34 8.64
N VAL A 75 7.03 5.34 8.02
CA VAL A 75 7.07 3.97 8.54
C VAL A 75 8.35 3.35 8.01
N ILE A 76 9.41 3.49 8.79
CA ILE A 76 10.76 3.13 8.34
C ILE A 76 10.98 1.63 8.50
N TRP A 77 11.48 1.04 7.45
CA TRP A 77 11.88 -0.36 7.44
C TRP A 77 13.34 -0.41 7.03
N GLY A 78 14.16 -1.00 7.87
CA GLY A 78 15.57 -1.18 7.53
C GLY A 78 16.46 0.01 7.83
N GLY A 79 16.03 0.90 8.70
CA GLY A 79 16.94 1.86 9.28
C GLY A 79 16.74 3.32 8.90
N ARG A 80 16.31 3.65 7.70
CA ARG A 80 16.16 5.05 7.36
C ARG A 80 15.11 5.26 6.27
N ARG A 81 14.65 6.49 6.22
CA ARG A 81 13.70 6.96 5.22
C ARG A 81 14.38 7.00 3.85
N THR A 82 13.71 6.48 2.84
CA THR A 82 14.27 6.39 1.49
C THR A 82 13.46 7.13 0.44
N TYR A 83 12.30 7.67 0.78
CA TYR A 83 11.46 8.45 -0.12
C TYR A 83 10.57 9.36 0.69
N ASP A 84 9.86 10.25 -0.01
CA ASP A 84 8.89 11.15 0.61
C ASP A 84 7.48 10.73 0.22
N GLY A 85 6.51 11.09 1.06
CA GLY A 85 5.10 10.83 0.78
C GLY A 85 4.66 9.44 1.10
N VAL A 86 3.87 8.85 0.21
CA VAL A 86 3.29 7.52 0.42
C VAL A 86 3.50 6.68 -0.82
N ARG A 87 3.96 5.47 -0.61
CA ARG A 87 4.16 4.52 -1.70
C ARG A 87 2.88 3.73 -1.92
N PHE A 88 2.36 3.81 -3.14
CA PHE A 88 1.30 2.94 -3.61
C PHE A 88 1.93 1.78 -4.36
N ALA A 89 1.58 0.56 -4.01
CA ALA A 89 2.21 -0.61 -4.61
C ALA A 89 1.19 -1.71 -4.90
N LEU A 90 1.42 -2.40 -6.02
CA LEU A 90 0.71 -3.64 -6.32
C LEU A 90 1.61 -4.80 -5.91
N THR A 91 1.09 -5.69 -5.07
CA THR A 91 1.90 -6.79 -4.52
C THR A 91 2.34 -7.78 -5.58
N SER A 92 1.52 -7.97 -6.61
CA SER A 92 1.87 -8.82 -7.75
C SER A 92 1.84 -8.02 -9.05
N GLY A 93 2.40 -6.82 -9.01
CA GLY A 93 2.40 -5.91 -10.16
C GLY A 93 3.03 -6.52 -11.39
N HIS A 94 3.99 -7.45 -11.21
CA HIS A 94 4.64 -8.11 -12.34
C HIS A 94 3.65 -8.89 -13.22
N LEU A 95 2.48 -9.21 -12.70
CA LEU A 95 1.44 -9.94 -13.44
C LEU A 95 0.38 -9.02 -14.04
N VAL A 96 0.45 -7.72 -13.74
CA VAL A 96 -0.58 -6.76 -14.18
C VAL A 96 -0.10 -6.06 -15.44
N PRO A 97 -0.71 -6.34 -16.60
CA PRO A 97 -0.28 -5.70 -17.84
C PRO A 97 -0.54 -4.20 -17.81
N GLY A 98 0.38 -3.45 -18.40
CA GLY A 98 0.21 -2.01 -18.58
C GLY A 98 0.48 -1.16 -17.35
N CYS A 99 1.00 -1.72 -16.26
CA CYS A 99 1.26 -0.90 -15.09
C CYS A 99 2.56 -0.10 -15.19
N GLU A 100 3.51 -0.55 -16.01
CA GLU A 100 4.71 0.25 -16.28
C GLU A 100 4.46 1.12 -17.52
N PRO A 101 5.02 2.31 -17.58
CA PRO A 101 6.00 2.88 -16.65
C PRO A 101 5.39 3.64 -15.46
N TYR A 102 4.07 3.70 -15.32
CA TYR A 102 3.47 4.42 -14.20
C TYR A 102 4.00 3.90 -12.87
N LEU A 103 3.99 2.57 -12.68
CA LEU A 103 4.63 1.93 -11.55
C LEU A 103 6.02 1.49 -11.96
N GLN A 104 6.96 1.56 -11.02
CA GLN A 104 8.33 1.15 -11.26
C GLN A 104 8.61 -0.16 -10.55
N ARG A 105 9.57 -0.90 -11.05
CA ARG A 105 9.97 -2.19 -10.52
C ARG A 105 11.25 -2.12 -9.70
N GLY A 106 12.19 -1.28 -10.10
CA GLY A 106 13.52 -1.29 -9.51
C GLY A 106 14.12 -2.68 -9.63
N GLY A 107 14.70 -3.17 -8.55
CA GLY A 107 15.23 -4.53 -8.50
C GLY A 107 14.25 -5.57 -7.98
N ARG A 108 12.97 -5.22 -7.83
CA ARG A 108 11.96 -6.13 -7.26
C ARG A 108 11.45 -7.09 -8.32
N LYS A 109 11.10 -8.29 -7.89
CA LYS A 109 10.60 -9.30 -8.82
C LYS A 109 9.09 -9.27 -9.01
N GLN A 110 8.37 -8.91 -7.96
CA GLN A 110 6.91 -9.00 -7.96
C GLN A 110 6.22 -7.67 -7.72
N VAL A 111 6.72 -6.89 -6.77
CA VAL A 111 6.08 -5.66 -6.34
C VAL A 111 6.49 -4.53 -7.28
N LEU A 112 5.50 -3.82 -7.80
CA LEU A 112 5.71 -2.58 -8.54
C LEU A 112 5.05 -1.45 -7.77
N TRP A 113 5.68 -0.25 -7.78
CA TRP A 113 5.22 0.83 -6.91
C TRP A 113 5.40 2.20 -7.52
N ARG A 114 4.72 3.17 -6.94
CA ARG A 114 4.93 4.59 -7.23
C ARG A 114 4.90 5.37 -5.93
N ASP A 115 5.86 6.25 -5.76
CA ASP A 115 5.92 7.13 -4.59
C ASP A 115 5.22 8.43 -4.94
N LEU A 116 4.23 8.81 -4.11
CA LEU A 116 3.39 9.98 -4.35
C LEU A 116 3.55 10.97 -3.22
N THR A 117 3.67 12.25 -3.58
CA THR A 117 3.60 13.34 -2.61
C THR A 117 2.30 14.12 -2.74
N ALA A 118 1.55 13.86 -3.80
CA ALA A 118 0.22 14.40 -4.03
C ALA A 118 -0.48 13.48 -5.01
N ILE A 119 -1.81 13.55 -5.08
CA ILE A 119 -2.59 12.75 -6.02
C ILE A 119 -3.22 13.68 -7.03
N THR A 120 -2.73 13.62 -8.26
CA THR A 120 -3.31 14.38 -9.36
C THR A 120 -4.52 13.64 -9.92
N PRO A 121 -5.39 14.32 -10.71
CA PRO A 121 -6.48 13.60 -11.38
C PRO A 121 -5.98 12.46 -12.25
N SER A 122 -4.81 12.61 -12.86
CA SER A 122 -4.20 11.54 -13.66
C SER A 122 -3.80 10.36 -12.78
N ASP A 123 -3.22 10.63 -11.61
CA ASP A 123 -2.89 9.57 -10.66
C ASP A 123 -4.15 8.82 -10.24
N GLU A 124 -5.20 9.56 -9.94
CA GLU A 124 -6.45 8.94 -9.49
C GLU A 124 -7.00 7.99 -10.55
N ARG A 125 -7.04 8.43 -11.80
CA ARG A 125 -7.51 7.58 -12.90
C ARG A 125 -6.67 6.32 -13.05
N MET A 126 -5.36 6.49 -12.99
CA MET A 126 -4.44 5.37 -13.18
C MET A 126 -4.56 4.37 -12.04
N ILE A 127 -4.61 4.86 -10.81
CA ILE A 127 -4.74 3.98 -9.65
C ILE A 127 -6.03 3.19 -9.70
N ARG A 128 -7.15 3.84 -10.08
CA ARG A 128 -8.42 3.14 -10.22
C ARG A 128 -8.34 2.02 -11.26
N GLN A 129 -7.74 2.30 -12.40
CA GLN A 129 -7.57 1.28 -13.45
C GLN A 129 -6.70 0.13 -12.98
N LEU A 130 -5.60 0.45 -12.31
CA LEU A 130 -4.67 -0.58 -11.85
C LEU A 130 -5.29 -1.46 -10.76
N LEU A 131 -6.12 -0.90 -9.90
CA LEU A 131 -6.82 -1.68 -8.88
C LEU A 131 -7.73 -2.72 -9.52
N GLN A 132 -8.50 -2.32 -10.54
CA GLN A 132 -9.38 -3.25 -11.24
C GLN A 132 -8.59 -4.33 -11.96
N ALA A 133 -7.50 -3.95 -12.62
CA ALA A 133 -6.65 -4.92 -13.32
C ALA A 133 -6.01 -5.90 -12.33
N ALA A 134 -5.55 -5.40 -11.19
CA ALA A 134 -4.92 -6.25 -10.18
C ALA A 134 -5.91 -7.22 -9.55
N MET A 135 -7.15 -6.76 -9.31
CA MET A 135 -8.18 -7.65 -8.78
C MET A 135 -8.55 -8.73 -9.80
N ALA A 136 -8.58 -8.39 -11.08
CA ALA A 136 -8.85 -9.38 -12.12
C ALA A 136 -7.77 -10.45 -12.13
N VAL A 137 -6.51 -10.06 -12.01
CA VAL A 137 -5.39 -11.00 -11.93
C VAL A 137 -5.54 -11.91 -10.71
N ASP A 138 -5.90 -11.35 -9.57
CA ASP A 138 -6.06 -12.13 -8.34
C ASP A 138 -7.18 -13.15 -8.47
N ARG A 139 -8.29 -12.77 -9.10
CA ARG A 139 -9.40 -13.70 -9.34
C ARG A 139 -9.00 -14.84 -10.26
N GLU A 140 -8.28 -14.52 -11.33
CA GLU A 140 -7.81 -15.53 -12.26
C GLU A 140 -6.87 -16.53 -11.59
N ARG A 141 -5.95 -16.03 -10.77
CA ARG A 141 -5.03 -16.89 -10.05
C ARG A 141 -5.77 -17.80 -9.07
N SER A 142 -6.77 -17.26 -8.41
CA SER A 142 -7.56 -18.01 -7.45
C SER A 142 -8.37 -19.11 -8.13
N GLN A 143 -8.68 -18.94 -9.41
CA GLN A 143 -9.40 -19.94 -10.20
C GLN A 143 -8.45 -20.90 -10.95
N GLY A 144 -7.15 -20.73 -10.76
CA GLY A 144 -6.17 -21.58 -11.42
C GLY A 144 -5.93 -21.25 -12.88
N LEU A 145 -6.26 -20.01 -13.30
CA LEU A 145 -6.13 -19.60 -14.69
C LEU A 145 -4.79 -18.95 -15.00
N ARG A 146 -3.93 -18.79 -13.99
CA ARG A 146 -2.61 -18.21 -14.18
C ARG A 146 -1.56 -18.96 -13.41
#